data_a48d8918efa9f84687596ca2d1ac29b7
#
_entry.id   a48d8918efa9f84687596ca2d1ac29b7
#
_cell.length_a   1.000
_cell.length_b   1.000
_cell.length_c   1.000
_cell.angle_alpha   90.00
_cell.angle_beta   90.00
_cell.angle_gamma   90.00
#
_symmetry.space_group_name_H-M   'P 1'
#
loop_
_entity.id
_entity.type
_entity.pdbx_description
1 polymer ?
#
loop_
_entity_poly.entity_id
_entity_poly.type
_entity_poly.pdbx_seq_one_letter_code
_entity_poly.pdbx_strand_id
1 'polypeptide(L)'
;MGTAFARFLGLIALWIVLIRSVQPADLVVGALTAVVATRVSLHLLAPEAGRVKFTALAMLLPRFLWQSVLAGIDVARRALAPRMPLSTGFVTYRTNLPRGQVRNAFATITSLLPGTVPAEDSEAGIAYHCLDIAQPVAEQLAADERKYAKAFEPGKRHG
;
A
#
# COMPACT_ATOMS: atom_id res chain seq x y z
N MET A 1 -4.51 -14.40 -18.70
CA MET A 1 -4.21 -13.35 -19.70
C MET A 1 -4.68 -11.96 -19.28
N GLY A 2 -5.84 -11.78 -18.62
CA GLY A 2 -6.36 -10.47 -18.25
C GLY A 2 -5.48 -9.63 -17.31
N THR A 3 -4.83 -10.23 -16.33
CA THR A 3 -4.01 -9.48 -15.34
C THR A 3 -2.72 -8.91 -15.94
N ALA A 4 -2.06 -9.64 -16.84
CA ALA A 4 -0.86 -9.15 -17.54
C ALA A 4 -1.21 -7.95 -18.44
N PHE A 5 -2.31 -8.05 -19.19
CA PHE A 5 -2.78 -7.00 -20.05
C PHE A 5 -3.20 -5.74 -19.27
N ALA A 6 -3.91 -5.92 -18.14
CA ALA A 6 -4.29 -4.79 -17.28
C ALA A 6 -3.06 -4.10 -16.67
N ARG A 7 -2.03 -4.85 -16.25
CA ARG A 7 -0.77 -4.27 -15.76
C ARG A 7 -0.04 -3.50 -16.85
N PHE A 8 0.05 -4.08 -18.04
CA PHE A 8 0.66 -3.42 -19.19
C PHE A 8 -0.04 -2.09 -19.51
N LEU A 9 -1.38 -2.09 -19.60
CA LEU A 9 -2.15 -0.85 -19.85
C LEU A 9 -1.95 0.19 -18.75
N GLY A 10 -1.93 -0.24 -17.49
CA GLY A 10 -1.66 0.67 -16.35
C GLY A 10 -0.28 1.30 -16.42
N LEU A 11 0.75 0.51 -16.78
CA LEU A 11 2.13 1.00 -16.92
C LEU A 11 2.29 1.94 -18.13
N ILE A 12 1.62 1.66 -19.25
CA ILE A 12 1.60 2.57 -20.42
C ILE A 12 0.89 3.88 -20.08
N ALA A 13 -0.25 3.81 -19.38
CA ALA A 13 -0.95 5.02 -18.95
C ALA A 13 -0.08 5.87 -18.00
N LEU A 14 0.60 5.23 -17.04
CA LEU A 14 1.54 5.88 -16.17
C LEU A 14 2.70 6.52 -16.93
N TRP A 15 3.27 5.83 -17.92
CA TRP A 15 4.31 6.35 -18.77
C TRP A 15 3.89 7.64 -19.50
N ILE A 16 2.71 7.63 -20.14
CA ILE A 16 2.17 8.79 -20.85
C ILE A 16 1.98 9.98 -19.90
N VAL A 17 1.46 9.74 -18.70
CA VAL A 17 1.27 10.80 -17.71
C VAL A 17 2.60 11.39 -17.24
N LEU A 18 3.62 10.57 -17.03
CA LEU A 18 4.93 11.01 -16.55
C LEU A 18 5.71 11.77 -17.62
N ILE A 19 5.75 11.25 -18.84
CA ILE A 19 6.49 11.85 -19.96
C ILE A 19 5.75 13.06 -20.55
N ARG A 20 4.40 13.08 -20.44
CA ARG A 20 3.53 14.13 -21.01
C ARG A 20 3.76 14.32 -22.51
N SER A 21 4.14 13.25 -23.21
CA SER A 21 4.40 13.21 -24.64
C SER A 21 3.70 12.00 -25.26
N VAL A 22 3.18 12.19 -26.47
CA VAL A 22 2.57 11.14 -27.30
C VAL A 22 3.32 10.95 -28.61
N GLN A 23 4.58 11.41 -28.68
CA GLN A 23 5.39 11.23 -29.88
C GLN A 23 5.63 9.72 -30.14
N PRO A 24 5.68 9.28 -31.41
CA PRO A 24 5.86 7.86 -31.74
C PRO A 24 7.08 7.21 -31.11
N ALA A 25 8.20 7.94 -31.02
CA ALA A 25 9.42 7.45 -30.38
C ALA A 25 9.22 7.19 -28.89
N ASP A 26 8.55 8.11 -28.17
CA ASP A 26 8.27 7.97 -26.73
C ASP A 26 7.29 6.84 -26.45
N LEU A 27 6.32 6.63 -27.32
CA LEU A 27 5.36 5.52 -27.21
C LEU A 27 6.03 4.17 -27.44
N VAL A 28 6.97 4.05 -28.37
CA VAL A 28 7.73 2.83 -28.62
C VAL A 28 8.58 2.48 -27.40
N VAL A 29 9.33 3.45 -26.88
CA VAL A 29 10.15 3.26 -25.67
C VAL A 29 9.27 2.90 -24.47
N GLY A 30 8.15 3.60 -24.30
CA GLY A 30 7.16 3.33 -23.26
C GLY A 30 6.58 1.92 -23.35
N ALA A 31 6.23 1.47 -24.55
CA ALA A 31 5.70 0.13 -24.76
C ALA A 31 6.72 -0.96 -24.43
N LEU A 32 7.97 -0.80 -24.86
CA LEU A 32 9.06 -1.74 -24.54
C LEU A 32 9.29 -1.78 -23.02
N THR A 33 9.39 -0.62 -22.38
CA THR A 33 9.56 -0.51 -20.92
C THR A 33 8.39 -1.16 -20.18
N ALA A 34 7.14 -0.91 -20.60
CA ALA A 34 5.96 -1.48 -19.99
C ALA A 34 5.89 -3.02 -20.14
N VAL A 35 6.36 -3.58 -21.27
CA VAL A 35 6.46 -5.04 -21.45
C VAL A 35 7.44 -5.65 -20.45
N VAL A 36 8.65 -5.08 -20.34
CA VAL A 36 9.66 -5.55 -19.38
C VAL A 36 9.14 -5.43 -17.95
N ALA A 37 8.63 -4.25 -17.58
CA ALA A 37 8.09 -4.00 -16.26
C ALA A 37 6.89 -4.91 -15.91
N THR A 38 6.03 -5.22 -16.89
CA THR A 38 4.94 -6.18 -16.70
C THR A 38 5.47 -7.57 -16.39
N ARG A 39 6.47 -8.04 -17.12
CA ARG A 39 7.08 -9.37 -16.88
C ARG A 39 7.72 -9.45 -15.50
N VAL A 40 8.51 -8.46 -15.11
CA VAL A 40 9.11 -8.37 -13.78
C VAL A 40 8.04 -8.31 -12.70
N SER A 41 7.01 -7.49 -12.90
CA SER A 41 5.88 -7.37 -11.95
C SER A 41 5.12 -8.69 -11.77
N LEU A 42 4.94 -9.48 -12.83
CA LEU A 42 4.29 -10.79 -12.73
C LEU A 42 5.15 -11.81 -12.00
N HIS A 43 6.47 -11.69 -12.13
CA HIS A 43 7.41 -12.58 -11.43
C HIS A 43 7.48 -12.25 -9.93
N LEU A 44 7.50 -10.97 -9.58
CA LEU A 44 7.58 -10.51 -8.19
C LEU A 44 6.24 -10.59 -7.44
N LEU A 45 5.13 -10.35 -8.14
CA LEU A 45 3.76 -10.31 -7.60
C LEU A 45 2.89 -11.31 -8.35
N ALA A 46 2.79 -12.52 -7.82
CA ALA A 46 1.92 -13.55 -8.38
C ALA A 46 0.46 -13.08 -8.46
N PRO A 47 -0.26 -13.35 -9.58
CA PRO A 47 -1.64 -12.88 -9.78
C PRO A 47 -2.68 -13.48 -8.82
N GLU A 48 -2.31 -14.52 -8.09
CA GLU A 48 -3.23 -15.36 -7.30
C GLU A 48 -3.57 -14.80 -5.91
N ALA A 49 -2.92 -13.73 -5.50
CA ALA A 49 -2.99 -13.23 -4.11
C ALA A 49 -4.19 -12.32 -3.78
N GLY A 50 -5.24 -12.29 -4.61
CA GLY A 50 -6.42 -11.45 -4.39
C GLY A 50 -6.47 -10.20 -5.27
N ARG A 51 -7.62 -9.54 -5.30
CA ARG A 51 -7.87 -8.34 -6.12
C ARG A 51 -8.28 -7.17 -5.25
N VAL A 52 -7.80 -5.99 -5.58
CA VAL A 52 -8.19 -4.74 -4.92
C VAL A 52 -9.38 -4.14 -5.68
N LYS A 53 -10.47 -3.88 -4.97
CA LYS A 53 -11.63 -3.15 -5.51
C LYS A 53 -11.41 -1.65 -5.39
N PHE A 54 -11.05 -1.01 -6.48
CA PHE A 54 -10.80 0.43 -6.50
C PHE A 54 -12.01 1.28 -6.08
N THR A 55 -13.23 0.84 -6.38
CA THR A 55 -14.46 1.54 -5.96
C THR A 55 -14.63 1.54 -4.45
N ALA A 56 -14.38 0.40 -3.79
CA ALA A 56 -14.43 0.32 -2.34
C ALA A 56 -13.30 1.15 -1.70
N LEU A 57 -12.11 1.16 -2.31
CA LEU A 57 -11.00 1.98 -1.85
C LEU A 57 -11.30 3.49 -1.99
N ALA A 58 -11.92 3.90 -3.09
CA ALA A 58 -12.35 5.30 -3.30
C ALA A 58 -13.38 5.77 -2.25
N MET A 59 -14.28 4.89 -1.82
CA MET A 59 -15.24 5.19 -0.75
C MET A 59 -14.57 5.40 0.62
N LEU A 60 -13.39 4.83 0.83
CA LEU A 60 -12.61 4.99 2.06
C LEU A 60 -11.72 6.26 2.04
N LEU A 61 -11.56 6.89 0.88
CA LEU A 61 -10.67 8.05 0.69
C LEU A 61 -10.99 9.23 1.63
N PRO A 62 -12.26 9.68 1.80
CA PRO A 62 -12.55 10.81 2.69
C PRO A 62 -12.15 10.53 4.13
N ARG A 63 -12.39 9.31 4.58
CA ARG A 63 -12.00 8.88 5.93
C ARG A 63 -10.48 8.80 6.08
N PHE A 64 -9.79 8.27 5.09
CA PHE A 64 -8.33 8.22 5.05
C PHE A 64 -7.72 9.63 5.15
N LEU A 65 -8.23 10.58 4.35
CA LEU A 65 -7.78 11.96 4.39
C LEU A 65 -8.00 12.60 5.77
N TRP A 66 -9.16 12.36 6.38
CA TRP A 66 -9.45 12.87 7.72
C TRP A 66 -8.50 12.29 8.77
N GLN A 67 -8.27 10.97 8.75
CA GLN A 67 -7.31 10.31 9.64
C GLN A 67 -5.89 10.84 9.43
N SER A 68 -5.47 11.08 8.18
CA SER A 68 -4.16 11.65 7.86
C SER A 68 -3.99 13.06 8.42
N VAL A 69 -5.02 13.89 8.36
CA VAL A 69 -5.00 15.25 8.97
C VAL A 69 -4.83 15.16 10.48
N LEU A 70 -5.65 14.34 11.15
CA LEU A 70 -5.57 14.19 12.61
C LEU A 70 -4.20 13.67 13.06
N ALA A 71 -3.68 12.67 12.36
CA ALA A 71 -2.38 12.10 12.65
C ALA A 71 -1.24 13.09 12.34
N GLY A 72 -1.37 13.91 11.28
CA GLY A 72 -0.43 15.00 10.99
C GLY A 72 -0.42 16.06 12.09
N ILE A 73 -1.58 16.42 12.65
CA ILE A 73 -1.66 17.32 13.79
C ILE A 73 -0.98 16.73 15.03
N ASP A 74 -1.17 15.42 15.30
CA ASP A 74 -0.50 14.75 16.42
C ASP A 74 1.03 14.77 16.27
N VAL A 75 1.55 14.46 15.09
CA VAL A 75 2.99 14.54 14.79
C VAL A 75 3.50 15.98 14.93
N ALA A 76 2.78 16.97 14.40
CA ALA A 76 3.17 18.36 14.51
C ALA A 76 3.22 18.83 15.98
N ARG A 77 2.22 18.45 16.80
CA ARG A 77 2.22 18.75 18.24
C ARG A 77 3.42 18.16 18.96
N ARG A 78 3.79 16.89 18.63
CA ARG A 78 4.96 16.23 19.21
C ARG A 78 6.26 16.89 18.79
N ALA A 79 6.38 17.27 17.50
CA ALA A 79 7.56 17.94 16.97
C ALA A 79 7.77 19.34 17.58
N LEU A 80 6.68 20.04 17.90
CA LEU A 80 6.72 21.36 18.52
C LEU A 80 6.77 21.33 20.06
N ALA A 81 6.65 20.15 20.67
CA ALA A 81 6.74 20.00 22.12
C ALA A 81 8.18 20.20 22.61
N PRO A 82 8.41 20.98 23.69
CA PRO A 82 9.75 21.25 24.25
C PRO A 82 10.49 19.97 24.70
N ARG A 83 9.74 18.96 25.12
CA ARG A 83 10.24 17.59 25.39
C ARG A 83 9.55 16.67 24.38
N MET A 84 10.26 16.30 23.35
CA MET A 84 9.77 15.40 22.30
C MET A 84 9.59 13.97 22.88
N PRO A 85 8.39 13.58 23.35
CA PRO A 85 8.17 12.27 23.97
C PRO A 85 8.02 11.23 22.85
N LEU A 86 9.14 10.70 22.39
CA LEU A 86 9.18 9.65 21.36
C LEU A 86 9.70 8.36 21.99
N SER A 87 8.97 7.28 21.76
CA SER A 87 9.39 5.92 22.08
C SER A 87 9.41 5.11 20.80
N THR A 88 10.42 5.36 19.96
CA THR A 88 10.54 4.68 18.66
C THR A 88 10.88 3.21 18.82
N GLY A 89 10.30 2.37 17.97
CA GLY A 89 10.56 0.94 17.99
C GLY A 89 9.82 0.19 16.89
N PHE A 90 9.90 -1.14 16.94
CA PHE A 90 9.23 -2.02 16.00
C PHE A 90 8.05 -2.73 16.67
N VAL A 91 6.94 -2.81 15.94
CA VAL A 91 5.75 -3.59 16.32
C VAL A 91 5.44 -4.56 15.19
N THR A 92 5.38 -5.86 15.49
CA THR A 92 4.97 -6.86 14.50
C THR A 92 3.46 -7.05 14.57
N TYR A 93 2.78 -6.72 13.48
CA TYR A 93 1.34 -6.89 13.32
C TYR A 93 1.04 -8.18 12.56
N ARG A 94 0.34 -9.11 13.21
CA ARG A 94 -0.15 -10.35 12.58
C ARG A 94 -1.40 -10.05 11.77
N THR A 95 -1.26 -9.94 10.46
CA THR A 95 -2.37 -9.70 9.54
C THR A 95 -3.02 -11.01 9.10
N ASN A 96 -4.34 -11.00 8.91
CA ASN A 96 -5.09 -12.12 8.30
C ASN A 96 -5.14 -12.02 6.77
N LEU A 97 -4.57 -10.97 6.18
CA LEU A 97 -4.56 -10.78 4.73
C LEU A 97 -3.60 -11.77 4.05
N PRO A 98 -4.01 -12.34 2.91
CA PRO A 98 -3.14 -13.23 2.13
C PRO A 98 -1.91 -12.49 1.64
N ARG A 99 -0.76 -13.18 1.63
CA ARG A 99 0.48 -12.62 1.09
C ARG A 99 0.33 -12.24 -0.38
N GLY A 100 1.13 -11.28 -0.82
CA GLY A 100 1.14 -10.78 -2.18
C GLY A 100 0.42 -9.45 -2.33
N GLN A 101 -0.33 -9.27 -3.42
CA GLN A 101 -0.88 -7.96 -3.82
C GLN A 101 -1.77 -7.32 -2.74
N VAL A 102 -2.60 -8.10 -2.04
CA VAL A 102 -3.52 -7.59 -1.02
C VAL A 102 -2.75 -7.07 0.19
N ARG A 103 -1.79 -7.86 0.71
CA ARG A 103 -0.98 -7.46 1.85
C ARG A 103 -0.07 -6.27 1.52
N ASN A 104 0.50 -6.24 0.31
CA ASN A 104 1.29 -5.11 -0.17
C ASN A 104 0.44 -3.84 -0.30
N ALA A 105 -0.81 -3.95 -0.82
CA ALA A 105 -1.72 -2.82 -0.88
C ALA A 105 -2.07 -2.29 0.52
N PHE A 106 -2.31 -3.17 1.49
CA PHE A 106 -2.55 -2.79 2.87
C PHE A 106 -1.33 -2.08 3.48
N ALA A 107 -0.13 -2.66 3.32
CA ALA A 107 1.12 -2.05 3.79
C ALA A 107 1.34 -0.67 3.15
N THR A 108 1.09 -0.53 1.84
CA THR A 108 1.20 0.75 1.14
C THR A 108 0.22 1.79 1.67
N ILE A 109 -1.05 1.41 1.92
CA ILE A 109 -2.04 2.34 2.47
C ILE A 109 -1.66 2.77 3.88
N THR A 110 -1.21 1.83 4.72
CA THR A 110 -0.84 2.14 6.10
C THR A 110 0.48 2.91 6.21
N SER A 111 1.37 2.82 5.20
CA SER A 111 2.59 3.66 5.14
C SER A 111 2.30 5.15 4.92
N LEU A 112 1.12 5.48 4.41
CA LEU A 112 0.69 6.88 4.24
C LEU A 112 0.14 7.49 5.54
N LEU A 113 -0.10 6.67 6.56
CA LEU A 113 -0.52 7.14 7.88
C LEU A 113 0.73 7.60 8.67
N PRO A 114 0.73 8.82 9.22
CA PRO A 114 1.88 9.31 9.96
C PRO A 114 2.07 8.53 11.27
N GLY A 115 3.33 8.32 11.61
CA GLY A 115 3.73 7.64 12.85
C GLY A 115 4.03 6.14 12.71
N THR A 116 3.74 5.51 11.56
CA THR A 116 4.05 4.10 11.31
C THR A 116 4.54 3.88 9.88
N VAL A 117 5.58 3.07 9.72
CA VAL A 117 6.13 2.69 8.41
C VAL A 117 6.33 1.18 8.37
N PRO A 118 5.73 0.45 7.41
CA PRO A 118 5.99 -0.96 7.23
C PRO A 118 7.45 -1.16 6.80
N ALA A 119 8.16 -2.03 7.51
CA ALA A 119 9.59 -2.27 7.30
C ALA A 119 9.86 -3.66 6.69
N GLU A 120 9.09 -4.68 7.09
CA GLU A 120 9.30 -6.06 6.65
C GLU A 120 7.99 -6.83 6.60
N ASP A 121 7.81 -7.68 5.58
CA ASP A 121 6.72 -8.67 5.50
C ASP A 121 7.29 -10.08 5.66
N SER A 122 7.03 -10.70 6.80
CA SER A 122 7.50 -12.03 7.16
C SER A 122 6.33 -13.01 7.39
N GLU A 123 6.65 -14.27 7.72
CA GLU A 123 5.63 -15.24 8.13
C GLU A 123 4.96 -14.87 9.45
N ALA A 124 5.67 -14.19 10.32
CA ALA A 124 5.15 -13.72 11.59
C ALA A 124 4.15 -12.56 11.45
N GLY A 125 4.16 -11.85 10.30
CA GLY A 125 3.32 -10.69 10.04
C GLY A 125 4.10 -9.56 9.38
N ILE A 126 3.53 -8.36 9.41
CA ILE A 126 4.19 -7.14 8.92
C ILE A 126 4.83 -6.43 10.12
N ALA A 127 6.13 -6.21 10.06
CA ALA A 127 6.85 -5.40 11.04
C ALA A 127 6.71 -3.93 10.67
N TYR A 128 6.26 -3.10 11.61
CA TYR A 128 6.13 -1.66 11.46
C TYR A 128 7.15 -0.95 12.34
N HIS A 129 7.90 -0.04 11.76
CA HIS A 129 8.66 0.94 12.54
C HIS A 129 7.68 2.02 13.01
N CYS A 130 7.59 2.23 14.33
CA CYS A 130 6.65 3.14 14.95
C CYS A 130 7.38 4.30 15.60
N LEU A 131 6.82 5.49 15.48
CA LEU A 131 7.31 6.69 16.14
C LEU A 131 7.11 6.62 17.67
N ASP A 132 6.08 5.89 18.09
CA ASP A 132 5.73 5.74 19.51
C ASP A 132 5.08 4.38 19.74
N ILE A 133 5.83 3.42 20.32
CA ILE A 133 5.35 2.08 20.65
C ILE A 133 4.46 2.03 21.91
N ALA A 134 4.37 3.14 22.67
CA ALA A 134 3.43 3.22 23.78
C ALA A 134 1.98 3.36 23.30
N GLN A 135 1.76 3.71 22.02
CA GLN A 135 0.43 3.71 21.43
C GLN A 135 -0.03 2.29 21.06
N PRO A 136 -1.33 2.03 21.05
CA PRO A 136 -1.89 0.72 20.69
C PRO A 136 -1.88 0.51 19.16
N VAL A 137 -0.68 0.52 18.56
CA VAL A 137 -0.49 0.46 17.10
C VAL A 137 -1.11 -0.81 16.50
N ALA A 138 -0.93 -1.97 17.15
CA ALA A 138 -1.48 -3.23 16.66
C ALA A 138 -3.02 -3.21 16.62
N GLU A 139 -3.68 -2.57 17.58
CA GLU A 139 -5.13 -2.43 17.61
C GLU A 139 -5.63 -1.47 16.52
N GLN A 140 -4.89 -0.39 16.29
CA GLN A 140 -5.18 0.56 15.22
C GLN A 140 -5.07 -0.11 13.85
N LEU A 141 -3.99 -0.86 13.59
CA LEU A 141 -3.80 -1.62 12.36
C LEU A 141 -4.89 -2.69 12.18
N ALA A 142 -5.29 -3.39 13.24
CA ALA A 142 -6.39 -4.34 13.19
C ALA A 142 -7.74 -3.68 12.88
N ALA A 143 -7.98 -2.48 13.42
CA ALA A 143 -9.18 -1.71 13.09
C ALA A 143 -9.19 -1.27 11.63
N ASP A 144 -8.04 -0.87 11.10
CA ASP A 144 -7.91 -0.48 9.69
C ASP A 144 -7.98 -1.68 8.75
N GLU A 145 -7.36 -2.81 9.09
CA GLU A 145 -7.52 -4.05 8.33
C GLU A 145 -9.00 -4.44 8.16
N ARG A 146 -9.78 -4.41 9.24
CA ARG A 146 -11.22 -4.69 9.19
C ARG A 146 -11.99 -3.74 8.25
N LYS A 147 -11.61 -2.46 8.20
CA LYS A 147 -12.23 -1.47 7.31
C LYS A 147 -11.86 -1.69 5.85
N TYR A 148 -10.59 -1.96 5.60
CA TYR A 148 -10.08 -2.18 4.25
C TYR A 148 -10.34 -3.59 3.72
N ALA A 149 -10.64 -4.56 4.59
CA ALA A 149 -10.92 -5.95 4.20
C ALA A 149 -12.02 -6.06 3.14
N LYS A 150 -13.01 -5.17 3.16
CA LYS A 150 -14.08 -5.11 2.14
C LYS A 150 -13.59 -4.67 0.76
N ALA A 151 -12.47 -3.94 0.71
CA ALA A 151 -11.84 -3.52 -0.54
C ALA A 151 -10.91 -4.60 -1.13
N PHE A 152 -10.58 -5.61 -0.34
CA PHE A 152 -9.71 -6.71 -0.73
C PHE A 152 -10.54 -7.98 -0.96
N GLU A 153 -10.62 -8.42 -2.20
CA GLU A 153 -11.19 -9.75 -2.49
C GLU A 153 -10.15 -10.83 -2.18
N PRO A 154 -10.47 -11.80 -1.30
CA PRO A 154 -9.59 -12.95 -1.12
C PRO A 154 -9.48 -13.69 -2.45
N GLY A 155 -8.27 -14.00 -2.87
CA GLY A 155 -8.04 -14.85 -4.04
C GLY A 155 -8.69 -16.22 -3.82
N LYS A 156 -9.26 -16.82 -4.87
CA LYS A 156 -9.76 -18.19 -4.80
C LYS A 156 -8.61 -19.10 -4.40
N ARG A 157 -8.71 -19.74 -3.25
CA ARG A 157 -7.82 -20.86 -2.90
C ARG A 157 -8.15 -21.97 -3.90
N HIS A 158 -7.27 -22.20 -4.86
CA HIS A 158 -7.25 -23.47 -5.57
C HIS A 158 -6.62 -24.48 -4.60
N GLY A 159 -7.48 -25.36 -4.07
CA GLY A 159 -7.06 -26.57 -3.36
C GLY A 159 -6.42 -27.57 -4.31
#